data_89bd862d7cc3d3f3d621915b005c35bd
#
_entry.id   89bd862d7cc3d3f3d621915b005c35bd
#
_cell.length_a   1.000
_cell.length_b   1.000
_cell.length_c   1.000
_cell.angle_alpha   90.00
_cell.angle_beta   90.00
_cell.angle_gamma   90.00
#
_symmetry.space_group_name_H-M   'P 1'
#
loop_
_entity.id
_entity.type
_entity.pdbx_description
1 polymer ?
#
loop_
_entity_poly.entity_id
_entity_poly.type
_entity_poly.pdbx_seq_one_letter_code
_entity_poly.pdbx_strand_id
1 'polypeptide(L)'
;MKKRVSAFLGAVLLAVSLSGCGMFGSEFSTYDVSGYIKALLESNYYGESENLMTKTGQTKAEADENLQATVENGAIYFCNAFEINPSDAQMQQVEEIVRKAYGQAKYTVRGEQETNTGYAVDVEIEPLTVFADCLPEAASLKADTEKLAEKQQNTQGLSDENGNAGEDEFTDEDGDGYPDDNPDSFTDEDGDGYPDEDSEPFSENPDSRNGSGTTVNVTDVYIDEVISLCQQKINSTPAYGTKTTVTLKILRTAEGELQLDTTQLEDIDQTVVLFAQQKNS
;
A
#
# COMPACT_ATOMS: atom_id res chain seq x y z
N MET A 1 -8.82 9.11 -19.75
CA MET A 1 -7.41 8.97 -20.19
C MET A 1 -6.82 7.82 -19.40
N LYS A 2 -6.58 6.68 -20.03
CA LYS A 2 -6.02 5.49 -19.38
C LYS A 2 -4.52 5.73 -19.18
N LYS A 3 -4.10 6.16 -18.01
CA LYS A 3 -2.69 6.13 -17.63
C LYS A 3 -2.32 4.68 -17.37
N ARG A 4 -1.54 4.12 -18.28
CA ARG A 4 -0.90 2.82 -18.11
C ARG A 4 0.10 2.98 -16.98
N VAL A 5 -0.17 2.31 -15.85
CA VAL A 5 0.85 2.06 -14.82
C VAL A 5 1.85 1.14 -15.48
N SER A 6 2.93 1.73 -15.97
CA SER A 6 4.10 0.97 -16.43
C SER A 6 4.74 0.39 -15.18
N ALA A 7 4.54 -0.90 -14.97
CA ALA A 7 5.34 -1.68 -14.05
C ALA A 7 6.79 -1.56 -14.51
N PHE A 8 7.55 -0.68 -13.90
CA PHE A 8 9.00 -0.75 -13.93
C PHE A 8 9.40 -1.96 -13.08
N LEU A 9 9.44 -3.13 -13.73
CA LEU A 9 10.26 -4.23 -13.26
C LEU A 9 11.72 -3.75 -13.38
N GLY A 10 12.18 -3.06 -12.36
CA GLY A 10 13.59 -2.82 -12.15
C GLY A 10 14.20 -4.17 -11.79
N ALA A 11 14.65 -4.91 -12.78
CA ALA A 11 15.58 -6.01 -12.54
C ALA A 11 16.85 -5.38 -11.95
N VAL A 12 16.91 -5.27 -10.64
CA VAL A 12 18.15 -5.00 -9.93
C VAL A 12 18.98 -6.25 -10.11
N LEU A 13 19.80 -6.24 -11.15
CA LEU A 13 20.91 -7.16 -11.32
C LEU A 13 21.87 -6.90 -10.15
N LEU A 14 21.63 -7.52 -9.02
CA LEU A 14 22.61 -7.69 -7.96
C LEU A 14 23.69 -8.64 -8.53
N ALA A 15 24.53 -8.12 -9.42
CA ALA A 15 25.83 -8.69 -9.66
C ALA A 15 26.64 -8.44 -8.39
N VAL A 16 26.46 -9.29 -7.39
CA VAL A 16 27.35 -9.32 -6.25
C VAL A 16 28.67 -9.87 -6.77
N SER A 17 29.50 -8.95 -7.23
CA SER A 17 30.90 -9.25 -7.46
C SER A 17 31.48 -9.56 -6.08
N LEU A 18 31.46 -10.81 -5.66
CA LEU A 18 32.26 -11.31 -4.55
C LEU A 18 33.75 -11.25 -4.97
N SER A 19 34.19 -10.04 -5.32
CA SER A 19 35.59 -9.75 -5.54
C SER A 19 36.31 -9.76 -4.19
N GLY A 20 36.34 -10.92 -3.58
CA GLY A 20 37.31 -11.15 -2.52
C GLY A 20 38.65 -10.78 -3.05
N CYS A 21 39.27 -9.71 -2.54
CA CYS A 21 40.68 -9.37 -2.77
C CYS A 21 41.54 -10.62 -2.66
N GLY A 22 41.76 -11.25 -3.79
CA GLY A 22 42.56 -12.42 -3.86
C GLY A 22 44.02 -12.06 -3.73
N MET A 23 44.63 -12.59 -2.81
CA MET A 23 46.03 -13.01 -2.88
C MET A 23 46.08 -14.21 -1.98
N PHE A 24 45.87 -15.39 -2.58
CA PHE A 24 46.58 -16.62 -2.16
C PHE A 24 46.03 -17.82 -2.94
N GLY A 25 46.95 -18.67 -3.35
CA GLY A 25 46.78 -19.83 -4.19
C GLY A 25 45.69 -20.82 -3.83
N SER A 26 45.25 -21.50 -4.87
CA SER A 26 44.58 -22.78 -4.99
C SER A 26 44.27 -23.56 -3.70
N GLU A 27 43.37 -23.03 -2.87
CA GLU A 27 42.46 -23.81 -2.01
C GLU A 27 41.11 -23.19 -2.22
N PHE A 28 40.16 -23.98 -2.73
CA PHE A 28 38.75 -23.60 -2.85
C PHE A 28 38.26 -23.17 -1.47
N SER A 29 38.26 -21.86 -1.19
CA SER A 29 37.59 -21.37 -0.03
C SER A 29 36.12 -21.69 -0.25
N THR A 30 35.55 -22.54 0.59
CA THR A 30 34.12 -22.81 0.63
C THR A 30 33.45 -21.47 0.83
N TYR A 31 32.78 -20.99 -0.21
CA TYR A 31 31.97 -19.78 -0.10
C TYR A 31 30.88 -20.08 0.94
N ASP A 32 30.77 -19.25 1.96
CA ASP A 32 29.69 -19.32 2.94
C ASP A 32 28.40 -18.79 2.32
N VAL A 33 27.85 -19.59 1.38
CA VAL A 33 26.68 -19.23 0.59
C VAL A 33 25.43 -19.16 1.45
N SER A 34 25.26 -20.13 2.34
CA SER A 34 24.14 -20.15 3.30
C SER A 34 24.18 -18.95 4.25
N GLY A 35 25.38 -18.58 4.73
CA GLY A 35 25.56 -17.38 5.55
C GLY A 35 25.30 -16.08 4.79
N TYR A 36 25.61 -16.03 3.47
CA TYR A 36 25.23 -14.89 2.63
C TYR A 36 23.70 -14.79 2.49
N ILE A 37 23.02 -15.88 2.12
CA ILE A 37 21.56 -15.90 1.97
C ILE A 37 20.88 -15.52 3.29
N LYS A 38 21.37 -16.03 4.42
CA LYS A 38 20.86 -15.66 5.74
C LYS A 38 21.00 -14.15 5.97
N ALA A 39 22.16 -13.57 5.75
CA ALA A 39 22.39 -12.15 5.95
C ALA A 39 21.56 -11.28 5.01
N LEU A 40 21.32 -11.73 3.77
CA LEU A 40 20.44 -11.05 2.81
C LEU A 40 19.00 -11.01 3.30
N LEU A 41 18.46 -12.14 3.74
CA LEU A 41 17.08 -12.20 4.24
C LEU A 41 16.90 -11.44 5.57
N GLU A 42 17.90 -11.48 6.48
CA GLU A 42 17.91 -10.67 7.70
C GLU A 42 17.87 -9.18 7.39
N SER A 43 18.64 -8.74 6.38
CA SER A 43 18.64 -7.36 5.92
C SER A 43 17.29 -6.97 5.30
N ASN A 44 16.73 -7.81 4.41
CA ASN A 44 15.52 -7.50 3.65
C ASN A 44 14.23 -7.55 4.52
N TYR A 45 14.20 -8.35 5.58
CA TYR A 45 12.99 -8.47 6.39
C TYR A 45 13.08 -7.75 7.74
N TYR A 46 14.25 -7.79 8.38
CA TYR A 46 14.41 -7.22 9.73
C TYR A 46 15.18 -5.88 9.72
N GLY A 47 15.78 -5.50 8.58
CA GLY A 47 16.67 -4.34 8.49
C GLY A 47 18.04 -4.56 9.18
N GLU A 48 18.37 -5.82 9.50
CA GLU A 48 19.64 -6.20 10.14
C GLU A 48 20.75 -6.36 9.09
N SER A 49 21.30 -5.26 8.61
CA SER A 49 22.20 -5.22 7.45
C SER A 49 23.69 -5.41 7.77
N GLU A 50 24.12 -5.42 9.04
CA GLU A 50 25.53 -5.46 9.42
C GLU A 50 26.27 -6.70 8.85
N ASN A 51 25.64 -7.88 8.96
CA ASN A 51 26.20 -9.11 8.43
C ASN A 51 26.32 -9.09 6.89
N LEU A 52 25.30 -8.55 6.22
CA LEU A 52 25.29 -8.41 4.76
C LEU A 52 26.41 -7.46 4.30
N MET A 53 26.51 -6.28 4.92
CA MET A 53 27.54 -5.29 4.64
C MET A 53 28.96 -5.87 4.82
N THR A 54 29.15 -6.66 5.89
CA THR A 54 30.46 -7.33 6.17
C THR A 54 30.82 -8.33 5.08
N LYS A 55 29.83 -9.09 4.58
CA LYS A 55 30.06 -10.15 3.58
C LYS A 55 30.21 -9.61 2.15
N THR A 56 29.53 -8.50 1.81
CA THR A 56 29.40 -8.00 0.44
C THR A 56 30.16 -6.71 0.19
N GLY A 57 30.50 -5.97 1.25
CA GLY A 57 31.05 -4.62 1.14
C GLY A 57 30.01 -3.55 0.76
N GLN A 58 28.71 -3.91 0.71
CA GLN A 58 27.62 -2.95 0.50
C GLN A 58 27.58 -1.90 1.60
N THR A 59 27.13 -0.72 1.26
CA THR A 59 26.86 0.35 2.21
C THR A 59 25.51 0.14 2.88
N LYS A 60 25.28 0.82 4.02
CA LYS A 60 23.98 0.81 4.67
C LYS A 60 22.88 1.37 3.75
N ALA A 61 23.18 2.41 2.97
CA ALA A 61 22.21 3.00 2.05
C ALA A 61 21.74 1.99 1.01
N GLU A 62 22.62 1.20 0.40
CA GLU A 62 22.25 0.13 -0.54
C GLU A 62 21.44 -0.98 0.13
N ALA A 63 21.73 -1.34 1.37
CA ALA A 63 20.96 -2.31 2.12
C ALA A 63 19.55 -1.77 2.46
N ASP A 64 19.43 -0.49 2.82
CA ASP A 64 18.17 0.18 3.09
C ASP A 64 17.31 0.30 1.80
N GLU A 65 17.93 0.53 0.63
CA GLU A 65 17.25 0.51 -0.68
C GLU A 65 16.69 -0.89 -1.00
N ASN A 66 17.43 -1.95 -0.72
CA ASN A 66 16.96 -3.33 -0.92
C ASN A 66 15.77 -3.65 -0.03
N LEU A 67 15.81 -3.27 1.25
CA LEU A 67 14.68 -3.41 2.17
C LEU A 67 13.46 -2.64 1.67
N GLN A 68 13.65 -1.39 1.22
CA GLN A 68 12.56 -0.58 0.70
C GLN A 68 11.96 -1.21 -0.57
N ALA A 69 12.78 -1.70 -1.50
CA ALA A 69 12.31 -2.39 -2.70
C ALA A 69 11.51 -3.67 -2.37
N THR A 70 11.95 -4.45 -1.38
CA THR A 70 11.20 -5.62 -0.89
C THR A 70 9.82 -5.21 -0.35
N VAL A 71 9.74 -4.13 0.41
CA VAL A 71 8.47 -3.62 0.95
C VAL A 71 7.56 -3.09 -0.16
N GLU A 72 8.09 -2.34 -1.13
CA GLU A 72 7.31 -1.83 -2.28
C GLU A 72 6.74 -2.96 -3.14
N ASN A 73 7.52 -4.00 -3.41
CA ASN A 73 7.04 -5.18 -4.11
C ASN A 73 5.94 -5.89 -3.31
N GLY A 74 6.12 -6.06 -2.01
CA GLY A 74 5.10 -6.62 -1.12
C GLY A 74 3.82 -5.78 -1.09
N ALA A 75 3.92 -4.44 -1.15
CA ALA A 75 2.77 -3.54 -1.24
C ALA A 75 2.01 -3.74 -2.57
N ILE A 76 2.72 -3.98 -3.67
CA ILE A 76 2.09 -4.32 -4.96
C ILE A 76 1.34 -5.65 -4.86
N TYR A 77 1.93 -6.69 -4.24
CA TYR A 77 1.26 -7.97 -4.03
C TYR A 77 0.02 -7.82 -3.15
N PHE A 78 0.09 -7.00 -2.09
CA PHE A 78 -1.04 -6.66 -1.24
C PHE A 78 -2.16 -6.00 -2.08
N CYS A 79 -1.86 -4.95 -2.82
CA CYS A 79 -2.85 -4.24 -3.64
C CYS A 79 -3.52 -5.17 -4.67
N ASN A 80 -2.75 -6.05 -5.29
CA ASN A 80 -3.28 -7.04 -6.23
C ASN A 80 -4.20 -8.06 -5.54
N ALA A 81 -3.84 -8.54 -4.34
CA ALA A 81 -4.62 -9.52 -3.60
C ALA A 81 -5.98 -8.98 -3.14
N PHE A 82 -6.02 -7.70 -2.73
CA PHE A 82 -7.25 -7.02 -2.28
C PHE A 82 -7.97 -6.27 -3.40
N GLU A 83 -7.44 -6.29 -4.63
CA GLU A 83 -7.99 -5.59 -5.81
C GLU A 83 -8.20 -4.08 -5.54
N ILE A 84 -7.25 -3.43 -4.90
CA ILE A 84 -7.29 -2.01 -4.54
C ILE A 84 -6.30 -1.18 -5.36
N ASN A 85 -6.62 0.10 -5.52
CA ASN A 85 -5.73 1.09 -6.12
C ASN A 85 -5.64 2.31 -5.19
N PRO A 86 -4.77 2.25 -4.18
CA PRO A 86 -4.67 3.27 -3.14
C PRO A 86 -4.09 4.59 -3.68
N SER A 87 -4.43 5.69 -3.02
CA SER A 87 -3.74 6.97 -3.15
C SER A 87 -2.31 6.88 -2.58
N ASP A 88 -1.46 7.87 -2.86
CA ASP A 88 -0.09 7.90 -2.34
C ASP A 88 -0.05 7.81 -0.79
N ALA A 89 -0.98 8.46 -0.09
CA ALA A 89 -1.07 8.41 1.36
C ALA A 89 -1.50 7.03 1.89
N GLN A 90 -2.44 6.38 1.20
CA GLN A 90 -2.88 5.02 1.53
C GLN A 90 -1.79 3.99 1.19
N MET A 91 -1.04 4.20 0.10
CA MET A 91 0.09 3.35 -0.26
C MET A 91 1.17 3.34 0.83
N GLN A 92 1.50 4.49 1.41
CA GLN A 92 2.43 4.55 2.54
C GLN A 92 1.95 3.72 3.73
N GLN A 93 0.65 3.72 4.03
CA GLN A 93 0.08 2.87 5.08
C GLN A 93 0.17 1.38 4.72
N VAL A 94 -0.06 1.03 3.46
CA VAL A 94 0.13 -0.36 2.98
C VAL A 94 1.59 -0.79 3.14
N GLU A 95 2.56 0.05 2.75
CA GLU A 95 3.98 -0.24 2.91
C GLU A 95 4.36 -0.44 4.40
N GLU A 96 3.80 0.36 5.31
CA GLU A 96 4.02 0.18 6.75
C GLU A 96 3.50 -1.17 7.26
N ILE A 97 2.31 -1.58 6.82
CA ILE A 97 1.71 -2.88 7.18
C ILE A 97 2.55 -4.03 6.62
N VAL A 98 2.97 -3.93 5.36
CA VAL A 98 3.80 -4.94 4.70
C VAL A 98 5.17 -5.04 5.35
N ARG A 99 5.82 -3.91 5.64
CA ARG A 99 7.08 -3.87 6.39
C ARG A 99 6.95 -4.58 7.73
N LYS A 100 5.85 -4.34 8.44
CA LYS A 100 5.57 -4.98 9.72
C LYS A 100 5.33 -6.49 9.57
N ALA A 101 4.70 -6.91 8.48
CA ALA A 101 4.51 -8.32 8.15
C ALA A 101 5.85 -9.02 7.90
N TYR A 102 6.72 -8.43 7.08
CA TYR A 102 8.07 -8.97 6.87
C TYR A 102 8.89 -9.03 8.16
N GLY A 103 8.76 -8.03 9.04
CA GLY A 103 9.40 -8.04 10.36
C GLY A 103 8.93 -9.17 11.28
N GLN A 104 7.86 -9.89 10.94
CA GLN A 104 7.36 -11.08 11.63
C GLN A 104 7.70 -12.40 10.88
N ALA A 105 8.53 -12.32 9.84
CA ALA A 105 8.95 -13.48 9.06
C ALA A 105 9.54 -14.60 9.94
N LYS A 106 9.21 -15.84 9.62
CA LYS A 106 9.81 -17.02 10.26
C LYS A 106 10.39 -17.95 9.21
N TYR A 107 11.70 -18.02 9.19
CA TYR A 107 12.42 -18.89 8.27
C TYR A 107 13.69 -19.44 8.89
N THR A 108 14.23 -20.48 8.28
CA THR A 108 15.52 -21.09 8.63
C THR A 108 16.27 -21.38 7.35
N VAL A 109 17.43 -20.75 7.16
CA VAL A 109 18.34 -21.07 6.06
C VAL A 109 19.12 -22.31 6.44
N ARG A 110 19.07 -23.33 5.58
CA ARG A 110 19.83 -24.57 5.73
C ARG A 110 21.22 -24.42 5.12
N GLY A 111 22.12 -25.35 5.44
CA GLY A 111 23.44 -25.37 4.84
C GLY A 111 23.40 -25.55 3.32
N GLU A 112 24.35 -24.94 2.63
CA GLU A 112 24.49 -25.07 1.19
C GLU A 112 24.90 -26.48 0.77
N GLN A 113 24.44 -26.86 -0.42
CA GLN A 113 24.84 -28.08 -1.12
C GLN A 113 25.52 -27.71 -2.44
N GLU A 114 26.74 -28.17 -2.64
CA GLU A 114 27.43 -27.97 -3.91
C GLU A 114 26.74 -28.77 -5.01
N THR A 115 26.57 -28.15 -6.17
CA THR A 115 26.00 -28.75 -7.38
C THR A 115 26.99 -28.65 -8.54
N ASN A 116 26.70 -29.28 -9.67
CA ASN A 116 27.56 -29.20 -10.86
C ASN A 116 27.69 -27.78 -11.41
N THR A 117 26.76 -26.87 -11.11
CA THR A 117 26.68 -25.52 -11.66
C THR A 117 26.80 -24.41 -10.62
N GLY A 118 27.04 -24.76 -9.35
CA GLY A 118 27.11 -23.78 -8.26
C GLY A 118 26.67 -24.37 -6.95
N TYR A 119 25.66 -23.77 -6.30
CA TYR A 119 25.15 -24.19 -5.00
C TYR A 119 23.61 -24.22 -4.98
N ALA A 120 23.05 -25.02 -4.09
CA ALA A 120 21.65 -24.99 -3.70
C ALA A 120 21.56 -24.71 -2.19
N VAL A 121 20.63 -23.84 -1.80
CA VAL A 121 20.37 -23.49 -0.42
C VAL A 121 18.86 -23.62 -0.14
N ASP A 122 18.50 -24.45 0.81
CA ASP A 122 17.12 -24.61 1.23
C ASP A 122 16.77 -23.56 2.29
N VAL A 123 15.66 -22.87 2.08
CA VAL A 123 15.04 -21.95 3.04
C VAL A 123 13.72 -22.57 3.50
N GLU A 124 13.69 -23.04 4.74
CA GLU A 124 12.45 -23.50 5.38
C GLU A 124 11.68 -22.30 5.93
N ILE A 125 10.43 -22.14 5.55
CA ILE A 125 9.60 -20.98 5.85
C ILE A 125 8.33 -21.44 6.58
N GLU A 126 7.95 -20.73 7.63
CA GLU A 126 6.61 -20.79 8.23
C GLU A 126 5.83 -19.57 7.72
N PRO A 127 4.98 -19.72 6.68
CA PRO A 127 4.35 -18.59 6.02
C PRO A 127 3.45 -17.80 6.97
N LEU A 128 3.61 -16.49 7.05
CA LEU A 128 2.69 -15.61 7.77
C LEU A 128 1.39 -15.50 6.97
N THR A 129 0.24 -15.84 7.57
CA THR A 129 -1.06 -15.95 6.86
C THR A 129 -1.93 -14.71 7.00
N VAL A 130 -1.47 -13.68 7.69
CA VAL A 130 -2.26 -12.53 8.11
C VAL A 130 -3.07 -11.88 6.99
N PHE A 131 -2.49 -11.69 5.80
CA PHE A 131 -3.21 -11.07 4.68
C PHE A 131 -4.17 -12.03 4.01
N ALA A 132 -3.76 -13.30 3.82
CA ALA A 132 -4.65 -14.33 3.30
C ALA A 132 -5.89 -14.53 4.20
N ASP A 133 -5.73 -14.41 5.52
CA ASP A 133 -6.81 -14.51 6.50
C ASP A 133 -7.72 -13.28 6.51
N CYS A 134 -7.28 -12.12 6.00
CA CYS A 134 -8.10 -10.92 5.83
C CYS A 134 -9.03 -10.99 4.60
N LEU A 135 -8.69 -11.78 3.57
CA LEU A 135 -9.41 -11.77 2.30
C LEU A 135 -10.93 -12.06 2.40
N PRO A 136 -11.40 -13.03 3.20
CA PRO A 136 -12.84 -13.27 3.31
C PRO A 136 -13.60 -12.09 3.93
N GLU A 137 -13.00 -11.41 4.91
CA GLU A 137 -13.59 -10.25 5.57
C GLU A 137 -13.57 -9.03 4.64
N ALA A 138 -12.47 -8.81 3.92
CA ALA A 138 -12.36 -7.78 2.90
C ALA A 138 -13.39 -7.94 1.78
N ALA A 139 -13.66 -9.18 1.34
CA ALA A 139 -14.72 -9.45 0.36
C ALA A 139 -16.12 -9.05 0.89
N SER A 140 -16.39 -9.22 2.18
CA SER A 140 -17.63 -8.77 2.82
C SER A 140 -17.71 -7.24 2.88
N LEU A 141 -16.61 -6.57 3.25
CA LEU A 141 -16.51 -5.11 3.25
C LEU A 141 -16.76 -4.53 1.86
N LYS A 142 -16.20 -5.15 0.81
CA LYS A 142 -16.43 -4.74 -0.59
C LYS A 142 -17.92 -4.78 -0.95
N ALA A 143 -18.60 -5.88 -0.62
CA ALA A 143 -20.03 -6.03 -0.90
C ALA A 143 -20.89 -5.00 -0.14
N ASP A 144 -20.51 -4.62 1.06
CA ASP A 144 -21.26 -3.65 1.87
C ASP A 144 -21.02 -2.21 1.38
N THR A 145 -19.79 -1.87 0.96
CA THR A 145 -19.49 -0.58 0.34
C THR A 145 -20.17 -0.41 -1.02
N GLU A 146 -20.27 -1.46 -1.84
CA GLU A 146 -21.02 -1.44 -3.10
C GLU A 146 -22.51 -1.16 -2.88
N LYS A 147 -23.14 -1.78 -1.88
CA LYS A 147 -24.55 -1.49 -1.51
C LYS A 147 -24.76 -0.05 -1.03
N LEU A 148 -23.77 0.53 -0.34
CA LEU A 148 -23.83 1.95 0.08
C LEU A 148 -23.75 2.87 -1.14
N ALA A 149 -22.91 2.56 -2.12
CA ALA A 149 -22.81 3.31 -3.36
C ALA A 149 -24.12 3.30 -4.15
N GLU A 150 -24.78 2.13 -4.26
CA GLU A 150 -26.08 1.98 -4.93
C GLU A 150 -27.17 2.82 -4.24
N LYS A 151 -27.19 2.83 -2.91
CA LYS A 151 -28.15 3.66 -2.16
C LYS A 151 -27.93 5.16 -2.37
N GLN A 152 -26.69 5.61 -2.41
CA GLN A 152 -26.37 7.02 -2.65
C GLN A 152 -26.81 7.46 -4.05
N GLN A 153 -26.57 6.65 -5.07
CA GLN A 153 -27.02 6.93 -6.44
C GLN A 153 -28.53 7.00 -6.57
N ASN A 154 -29.26 6.08 -5.91
CA ASN A 154 -30.72 6.07 -5.92
C ASN A 154 -31.32 7.26 -5.17
N THR A 155 -30.63 7.82 -4.17
CA THR A 155 -31.11 8.99 -3.42
C THR A 155 -30.89 10.28 -4.23
N GLN A 156 -29.81 10.37 -5.00
CA GLN A 156 -29.58 11.52 -5.90
C GLN A 156 -30.54 11.55 -7.10
N GLY A 157 -30.92 10.38 -7.62
CA GLY A 157 -31.89 10.32 -8.72
C GLY A 157 -33.34 10.66 -8.33
N LEU A 158 -33.66 10.70 -7.02
CA LEU A 158 -34.98 11.11 -6.54
C LEU A 158 -35.09 12.60 -6.25
N SER A 159 -33.98 13.34 -6.25
CA SER A 159 -33.96 14.80 -6.06
C SER A 159 -34.29 15.56 -7.33
N ASP A 160 -34.12 14.94 -8.51
CA ASP A 160 -34.28 15.62 -9.80
C ASP A 160 -35.67 15.44 -10.41
N GLU A 161 -36.53 14.54 -9.87
CA GLU A 161 -37.88 14.31 -10.43
C GLU A 161 -39.00 15.05 -9.67
N ASN A 162 -38.70 15.78 -8.60
CA ASN A 162 -39.72 16.57 -7.90
C ASN A 162 -39.44 18.08 -7.98
N GLY A 163 -38.89 18.51 -9.11
CA GLY A 163 -38.92 19.89 -9.55
C GLY A 163 -40.35 20.23 -9.98
N ASN A 164 -41.27 20.28 -8.99
CA ASN A 164 -42.49 21.03 -9.21
C ASN A 164 -42.08 22.49 -9.32
N ALA A 165 -42.00 22.97 -10.56
CA ALA A 165 -41.98 24.38 -10.84
C ALA A 165 -43.25 25.01 -10.22
N GLY A 166 -43.14 25.39 -8.97
CA GLY A 166 -43.96 26.49 -8.47
C GLY A 166 -43.48 27.70 -9.27
N GLU A 167 -44.28 28.13 -10.25
CA GLU A 167 -44.20 29.46 -10.81
C GLU A 167 -44.59 30.39 -9.63
N ASP A 168 -43.56 30.75 -8.81
CA ASP A 168 -43.69 31.93 -7.96
C ASP A 168 -43.73 33.10 -8.91
N GLU A 169 -44.95 33.59 -9.11
CA GLU A 169 -45.23 34.76 -9.91
C GLU A 169 -44.47 35.95 -9.28
N PHE A 170 -43.39 36.36 -9.91
CA PHE A 170 -42.57 37.48 -9.50
C PHE A 170 -43.44 38.72 -9.54
N THR A 171 -43.82 39.27 -8.39
CA THR A 171 -44.55 40.52 -8.26
C THR A 171 -43.57 41.60 -7.86
N ASP A 172 -43.36 42.54 -8.76
CA ASP A 172 -42.60 43.78 -8.60
C ASP A 172 -43.61 44.92 -8.78
N GLU A 173 -44.33 45.28 -7.68
CA GLU A 173 -45.43 46.28 -7.72
C GLU A 173 -44.88 47.73 -7.79
N ASP A 174 -43.65 47.98 -7.33
CA ASP A 174 -43.04 49.30 -7.33
C ASP A 174 -42.06 49.53 -8.49
N GLY A 175 -41.70 48.48 -9.23
CA GLY A 175 -40.86 48.52 -10.43
C GLY A 175 -39.36 48.75 -10.17
N ASP A 176 -38.90 48.46 -8.96
CA ASP A 176 -37.47 48.61 -8.57
C ASP A 176 -36.61 47.41 -8.92
N GLY A 177 -37.22 46.30 -9.35
CA GLY A 177 -36.54 45.08 -9.80
C GLY A 177 -36.22 44.08 -8.68
N TYR A 178 -36.77 44.26 -7.47
CA TYR A 178 -36.63 43.37 -6.33
C TYR A 178 -37.98 42.82 -5.88
N PRO A 179 -38.05 41.60 -5.27
CA PRO A 179 -39.29 41.03 -4.73
C PRO A 179 -39.76 41.81 -3.49
N ASP A 180 -41.05 42.20 -3.47
CA ASP A 180 -41.67 43.02 -2.39
C ASP A 180 -41.76 42.30 -1.03
N ASP A 181 -41.49 41.02 -0.95
CA ASP A 181 -41.59 40.20 0.29
C ASP A 181 -40.23 40.04 1.00
N ASN A 182 -39.28 40.96 0.86
CA ASN A 182 -38.02 40.87 1.65
C ASN A 182 -38.18 41.62 2.99
N PRO A 183 -38.31 40.91 4.16
CA PRO A 183 -38.46 41.57 5.46
C PRO A 183 -37.19 42.24 5.99
N ASP A 184 -36.07 42.11 5.31
CA ASP A 184 -34.81 42.75 5.68
C ASP A 184 -34.62 44.03 4.82
N SER A 185 -35.31 45.11 5.25
CA SER A 185 -35.12 46.39 4.63
C SER A 185 -33.70 46.91 4.86
N PHE A 186 -32.93 46.93 3.84
CA PHE A 186 -31.65 47.66 3.76
C PHE A 186 -31.89 49.13 4.09
N THR A 187 -31.33 49.60 5.22
CA THR A 187 -31.37 51.01 5.58
C THR A 187 -30.04 51.65 5.20
N ASP A 188 -30.11 52.57 4.25
CA ASP A 188 -29.02 53.43 3.79
C ASP A 188 -29.48 54.85 4.08
N GLU A 189 -29.28 55.34 5.34
CA GLU A 189 -29.74 56.67 5.78
C GLU A 189 -28.94 57.84 5.21
N ASP A 190 -27.71 57.60 4.72
CA ASP A 190 -26.84 58.64 4.17
C ASP A 190 -26.77 58.62 2.61
N GLY A 191 -27.30 57.57 1.96
CA GLY A 191 -27.43 57.44 0.53
C GLY A 191 -26.12 57.18 -0.22
N ASP A 192 -25.11 56.60 0.47
CA ASP A 192 -23.81 56.31 -0.15
C ASP A 192 -23.73 54.89 -0.76
N GLY A 193 -24.78 54.08 -0.60
CA GLY A 193 -24.90 52.74 -1.18
C GLY A 193 -24.24 51.64 -0.35
N TYR A 194 -23.85 51.93 0.91
CA TYR A 194 -23.28 50.94 1.84
C TYR A 194 -24.11 50.88 3.12
N PRO A 195 -24.17 49.71 3.80
CA PRO A 195 -24.85 49.59 5.10
C PRO A 195 -24.07 50.38 6.17
N ASP A 196 -24.81 51.14 7.01
CA ASP A 196 -24.23 51.93 8.11
C ASP A 196 -23.47 51.03 9.11
N GLU A 197 -22.30 51.51 9.63
CA GLU A 197 -21.38 50.76 10.50
C GLU A 197 -21.96 50.36 11.86
N ASP A 198 -23.17 50.75 12.23
CA ASP A 198 -23.85 50.39 13.49
C ASP A 198 -24.72 49.11 13.38
N SER A 199 -24.69 48.41 12.26
CA SER A 199 -25.30 47.09 12.16
C SER A 199 -24.49 46.08 12.99
N GLU A 200 -25.15 45.52 14.02
CA GLU A 200 -24.59 44.46 14.88
C GLU A 200 -23.88 43.39 14.01
N PRO A 201 -22.70 42.88 14.45
CA PRO A 201 -21.98 41.89 13.68
C PRO A 201 -22.87 40.68 13.43
N PHE A 202 -22.95 40.32 12.15
CA PHE A 202 -23.66 39.17 11.62
C PHE A 202 -23.47 37.97 12.56
N SER A 203 -24.52 37.63 13.30
CA SER A 203 -24.55 36.44 14.12
C SER A 203 -24.38 35.26 13.16
N GLU A 204 -23.18 34.65 13.17
CA GLU A 204 -22.97 33.40 12.48
C GLU A 204 -24.02 32.40 12.99
N ASN A 205 -25.07 32.24 12.21
CA ASN A 205 -26.04 31.19 12.43
C ASN A 205 -25.31 29.85 12.21
N PRO A 206 -25.04 29.06 13.26
CA PRO A 206 -24.27 27.81 13.12
C PRO A 206 -25.00 26.74 12.30
N ASP A 207 -26.22 27.02 11.84
CA ASP A 207 -27.01 26.10 11.00
C ASP A 207 -26.96 26.37 9.49
N SER A 208 -26.23 27.39 9.02
CA SER A 208 -25.84 27.46 7.61
C SER A 208 -24.72 26.47 7.33
N ARG A 209 -24.87 25.24 7.73
CA ARG A 209 -24.20 24.13 7.09
C ARG A 209 -24.80 24.00 5.69
N ASN A 210 -24.28 24.83 4.80
CA ASN A 210 -24.33 24.56 3.38
C ASN A 210 -23.85 23.11 3.23
N GLY A 211 -24.78 22.22 3.01
CA GLY A 211 -24.52 20.81 2.75
C GLY A 211 -23.80 20.69 1.43
N SER A 212 -22.51 21.07 1.44
CA SER A 212 -21.55 20.50 0.52
C SER A 212 -21.54 19.02 0.88
N GLY A 213 -22.46 18.28 0.30
CA GLY A 213 -22.46 16.83 0.36
C GLY A 213 -21.11 16.38 -0.14
N THR A 214 -20.19 16.16 0.81
CA THR A 214 -18.95 15.47 0.53
C THR A 214 -19.40 14.10 0.03
N THR A 215 -19.47 13.95 -1.29
CA THR A 215 -19.68 12.64 -1.91
C THR A 215 -18.50 11.80 -1.46
N VAL A 216 -18.73 10.99 -0.43
CA VAL A 216 -17.73 10.07 0.08
C VAL A 216 -17.41 9.12 -1.07
N ASN A 217 -16.16 9.13 -1.50
CA ASN A 217 -15.71 8.20 -2.53
C ASN A 217 -15.74 6.79 -1.91
N VAL A 218 -16.72 6.01 -2.30
CA VAL A 218 -16.96 4.65 -1.76
C VAL A 218 -15.73 3.75 -1.93
N THR A 219 -14.96 3.96 -3.00
CA THR A 219 -13.71 3.23 -3.23
C THR A 219 -12.65 3.56 -2.17
N ASP A 220 -12.50 4.83 -1.80
CA ASP A 220 -11.52 5.24 -0.78
C ASP A 220 -11.90 4.67 0.58
N VAL A 221 -13.21 4.65 0.91
CA VAL A 221 -13.71 4.03 2.16
C VAL A 221 -13.36 2.54 2.22
N TYR A 222 -13.59 1.81 1.13
CA TYR A 222 -13.22 0.38 1.07
C TYR A 222 -11.74 0.17 1.30
N ILE A 223 -10.87 0.99 0.66
CA ILE A 223 -9.41 0.89 0.82
C ILE A 223 -9.02 1.15 2.28
N ASP A 224 -9.55 2.20 2.90
CA ASP A 224 -9.26 2.53 4.30
C ASP A 224 -9.70 1.43 5.26
N GLU A 225 -10.86 0.80 5.02
CA GLU A 225 -11.35 -0.32 5.82
C GLU A 225 -10.46 -1.57 5.68
N VAL A 226 -10.00 -1.90 4.46
CA VAL A 226 -9.05 -3.00 4.21
C VAL A 226 -7.72 -2.75 4.92
N ILE A 227 -7.17 -1.54 4.81
CA ILE A 227 -5.95 -1.14 5.49
C ILE A 227 -6.12 -1.30 7.01
N SER A 228 -7.21 -0.77 7.57
CA SER A 228 -7.52 -0.85 9.01
C SER A 228 -7.66 -2.29 9.49
N LEU A 229 -8.38 -3.13 8.74
CA LEU A 229 -8.53 -4.56 9.02
C LEU A 229 -7.17 -5.27 9.10
N CYS A 230 -6.34 -5.10 8.06
CA CYS A 230 -5.03 -5.73 8.00
C CYS A 230 -4.09 -5.19 9.09
N GLN A 231 -4.14 -3.90 9.39
CA GLN A 231 -3.38 -3.28 10.48
C GLN A 231 -3.78 -3.83 11.85
N GLN A 232 -5.06 -4.06 12.09
CA GLN A 232 -5.55 -4.68 13.32
C GLN A 232 -5.06 -6.13 13.44
N LYS A 233 -5.16 -6.91 12.36
CA LYS A 233 -4.72 -8.31 12.32
C LYS A 233 -3.22 -8.47 12.54
N ILE A 234 -2.38 -7.66 11.89
CA ILE A 234 -0.92 -7.73 12.03
C ILE A 234 -0.45 -7.33 13.44
N ASN A 235 -1.24 -6.52 14.16
CA ASN A 235 -0.97 -6.12 15.54
C ASN A 235 -1.42 -7.17 16.57
N SER A 236 -2.19 -8.15 16.15
CA SER A 236 -2.63 -9.25 17.00
C SER A 236 -1.57 -10.37 17.06
N THR A 237 -1.92 -11.53 17.65
CA THR A 237 -1.03 -12.71 17.63
C THR A 237 -0.88 -13.20 16.19
N PRO A 238 0.34 -13.24 15.63
CA PRO A 238 0.55 -13.67 14.26
C PRO A 238 0.21 -15.15 14.07
N ALA A 239 -0.49 -15.46 12.99
CA ALA A 239 -0.80 -16.81 12.56
C ALA A 239 0.15 -17.25 11.44
N TYR A 240 0.57 -18.50 11.49
CA TYR A 240 1.50 -19.08 10.51
C TYR A 240 0.89 -20.34 9.90
N GLY A 241 1.14 -20.51 8.60
CA GLY A 241 0.72 -21.68 7.84
C GLY A 241 1.66 -22.88 8.00
N THR A 242 1.41 -23.89 7.16
CA THR A 242 2.25 -25.08 7.14
C THR A 242 3.64 -24.74 6.62
N LYS A 243 4.66 -25.23 7.33
CA LYS A 243 6.06 -25.09 6.94
C LYS A 243 6.28 -25.60 5.51
N THR A 244 6.95 -24.81 4.71
CA THR A 244 7.33 -25.13 3.33
C THR A 244 8.81 -24.87 3.12
N THR A 245 9.37 -25.38 2.03
CA THR A 245 10.77 -25.18 1.68
C THR A 245 10.87 -24.60 0.28
N VAL A 246 11.65 -23.53 0.15
CA VAL A 246 12.07 -22.95 -1.15
C VAL A 246 13.56 -23.22 -1.30
N THR A 247 13.95 -23.80 -2.46
CA THR A 247 15.35 -24.06 -2.78
C THR A 247 15.88 -22.99 -3.69
N LEU A 248 16.83 -22.18 -3.19
CA LEU A 248 17.56 -21.19 -3.97
C LEU A 248 18.70 -21.85 -4.75
N LYS A 249 18.84 -21.49 -6.02
CA LYS A 249 19.94 -21.93 -6.86
C LYS A 249 20.88 -20.76 -7.11
N ILE A 250 22.12 -20.93 -6.71
CA ILE A 250 23.21 -19.97 -6.91
C ILE A 250 24.11 -20.53 -7.98
N LEU A 251 24.16 -19.86 -9.12
CA LEU A 251 24.94 -20.29 -10.27
C LEU A 251 26.37 -19.77 -10.18
N ARG A 252 27.32 -20.56 -10.67
CA ARG A 252 28.70 -20.13 -10.84
C ARG A 252 28.91 -19.72 -12.32
N THR A 253 29.30 -18.49 -12.55
CA THR A 253 29.63 -18.00 -13.90
C THR A 253 30.94 -18.63 -14.44
N ALA A 254 31.21 -18.43 -15.71
CA ALA A 254 32.45 -18.90 -16.32
C ALA A 254 33.71 -18.24 -15.70
N GLU A 255 33.53 -17.05 -15.16
CA GLU A 255 34.55 -16.27 -14.45
C GLU A 255 34.72 -16.72 -12.98
N GLY A 256 33.89 -17.64 -12.49
CA GLY A 256 33.88 -18.16 -11.12
C GLY A 256 33.12 -17.33 -10.12
N GLU A 257 32.38 -16.32 -10.56
CA GLU A 257 31.50 -15.52 -9.73
C GLU A 257 30.23 -16.28 -9.39
N LEU A 258 29.60 -15.97 -8.23
CA LEU A 258 28.33 -16.53 -7.85
C LEU A 258 27.21 -15.56 -8.21
N GLN A 259 26.17 -16.07 -8.84
CA GLN A 259 25.00 -15.32 -9.25
C GLN A 259 23.73 -15.95 -8.70
N LEU A 260 22.96 -15.16 -7.96
CA LEU A 260 21.63 -15.53 -7.46
C LEU A 260 20.58 -15.08 -8.48
N ASP A 261 19.66 -15.95 -8.80
CA ASP A 261 18.46 -15.60 -9.58
C ASP A 261 17.48 -14.82 -8.68
N THR A 262 17.26 -13.56 -9.02
CA THR A 262 16.38 -12.66 -8.24
C THR A 262 14.92 -13.11 -8.26
N THR A 263 14.46 -13.85 -9.29
CA THR A 263 13.09 -14.37 -9.32
C THR A 263 12.83 -15.36 -8.19
N GLN A 264 13.85 -16.07 -7.74
CA GLN A 264 13.77 -17.00 -6.61
C GLN A 264 13.66 -16.27 -5.25
N LEU A 265 14.15 -15.03 -5.15
CA LEU A 265 13.92 -14.19 -3.97
C LEU A 265 12.47 -13.73 -3.92
N GLU A 266 11.88 -13.39 -5.05
CA GLU A 266 10.45 -13.06 -5.12
C GLU A 266 9.56 -14.24 -4.67
N ASP A 267 9.94 -15.47 -5.02
CA ASP A 267 9.26 -16.68 -4.55
C ASP A 267 9.34 -16.81 -3.01
N ILE A 268 10.49 -16.45 -2.41
CA ILE A 268 10.64 -16.41 -0.96
C ILE A 268 9.77 -15.31 -0.36
N ASP A 269 9.79 -14.09 -0.90
CA ASP A 269 9.02 -12.95 -0.42
C ASP A 269 7.50 -13.27 -0.38
N GLN A 270 6.98 -13.90 -1.46
CA GLN A 270 5.59 -14.33 -1.55
C GLN A 270 5.26 -15.54 -0.68
N THR A 271 6.28 -16.32 -0.29
CA THR A 271 6.11 -17.47 0.59
C THR A 271 6.18 -17.07 2.06
N VAL A 272 7.06 -16.13 2.41
CA VAL A 272 7.22 -15.63 3.79
C VAL A 272 5.97 -14.93 4.28
N VAL A 273 5.30 -14.15 3.41
CA VAL A 273 4.02 -13.49 3.67
C VAL A 273 3.03 -13.91 2.60
N LEU A 274 1.97 -14.60 2.99
CA LEU A 274 0.92 -15.02 2.05
C LEU A 274 -0.06 -13.88 1.81
N PHE A 275 -0.03 -13.34 0.60
CA PHE A 275 -0.97 -12.31 0.15
C PHE A 275 -2.27 -12.88 -0.39
N ALA A 276 -2.31 -14.16 -0.79
CA ALA A 276 -3.48 -14.84 -1.30
C ALA A 276 -3.64 -16.21 -0.64
N GLN A 277 -4.86 -16.74 -0.64
CA GLN A 277 -5.07 -18.11 -0.18
C GLN A 277 -4.35 -19.08 -1.13
N GLN A 278 -3.54 -19.98 -0.58
CA GLN A 278 -2.98 -21.07 -1.38
C GLN A 278 -4.14 -21.92 -1.89
N LYS A 279 -4.28 -22.02 -3.21
CA LYS A 279 -5.17 -23.02 -3.81
C LYS A 279 -4.60 -24.37 -3.46
N ASN A 280 -5.28 -25.11 -2.59
CA ASN A 280 -4.99 -26.51 -2.35
C ASN A 280 -5.09 -27.24 -3.70
N SER A 281 -3.95 -27.69 -4.23
CA SER A 281 -3.82 -28.47 -5.44
C SER A 281 -4.11 -29.94 -5.15
#